data_f608a2714543972454eda1a8ddb18180
#
_entry.id   f608a2714543972454eda1a8ddb18180
#
_cell.length_a   1.000
_cell.length_b   1.000
_cell.length_c   1.000
_cell.angle_alpha   90.00
_cell.angle_beta   90.00
_cell.angle_gamma   90.00
#
_symmetry.space_group_name_H-M   'P 1'
#
loop_
_entity.id
_entity.type
_entity.pdbx_description
1 polymer ?
#
loop_
_entity_poly.entity_id
_entity_poly.type
_entity_poly.pdbx_seq_one_letter_code
_entity_poly.pdbx_strand_id
1 'polypeptide(L)'
;MVALQRLDDYLTDYQYFFKNKTKKFFDKAEKYSKGIFLSRERNIERICESHHDTEYYRMQHFISDSNWDARGVIDKSAIGTSHALPKQKLAGLIIDETGTVKKGDKSVGVGWQYCGNAGKTANSQVAVMACLSNGDFASMVDARLYLPQGWCSDKKRCDEAKIPDENRVFKTKAELAFEMVQHQLQLGVEFDFVGADGLYGNDVELADKLDGLGCLYMLDVHRDQPIFLEKPQWHVPPKKGNAGRKPQIEKPNQPSLRVDEYCKALDKEDWEEIKVRNTAKGKLKGMYHFCPVFILNKTRRSFKKRLLVIRKTKTKKGEEVKYSFTNANLAQYTEKALAYMQAQRFFVEHCIKESKSVLGMDQFQTRKWQAWQHQVALNIMISGFLLKEKLLCFNDLPLLSAADIREWLCFKMLQTRTDEEMIELMFFRHLRRQQDINRYYKTDELINVSK
;
A
#
# COMPACT_ATOMS: atom_id res chain seq x y z
N MET A 1 -1.81 27.81 16.91
CA MET A 1 -0.49 27.14 16.84
C MET A 1 -0.08 26.98 15.39
N VAL A 2 1.13 27.36 15.02
CA VAL A 2 1.57 27.33 13.60
C VAL A 2 1.77 25.86 13.18
N ALA A 3 1.47 25.49 11.94
CA ALA A 3 1.60 24.12 11.42
C ALA A 3 3.00 23.52 11.63
N LEU A 4 4.05 24.34 11.57
CA LEU A 4 5.42 23.90 11.82
C LEU A 4 5.63 23.44 13.28
N GLN A 5 5.11 24.17 14.26
CA GLN A 5 5.19 23.74 15.66
C GLN A 5 4.46 22.40 15.89
N ARG A 6 3.30 22.23 15.25
CA ARG A 6 2.57 20.94 15.34
C ARG A 6 3.33 19.78 14.70
N LEU A 7 4.09 20.05 13.60
CA LEU A 7 4.99 19.06 13.02
C LEU A 7 6.11 18.69 14.00
N ASP A 8 6.74 19.69 14.64
CA ASP A 8 7.83 19.45 15.60
C ASP A 8 7.34 18.65 16.80
N ASP A 9 6.20 19.03 17.38
CA ASP A 9 5.57 18.31 18.47
C ASP A 9 5.23 16.87 18.06
N TYR A 10 4.64 16.68 16.87
CA TYR A 10 4.33 15.35 16.34
C TYR A 10 5.56 14.48 16.16
N LEU A 11 6.65 15.02 15.58
CA LEU A 11 7.89 14.28 15.40
C LEU A 11 8.53 13.91 16.75
N THR A 12 8.46 14.81 17.73
CA THR A 12 8.98 14.58 19.10
C THR A 12 8.33 13.38 19.77
N ASP A 13 7.04 13.13 19.51
CA ASP A 13 6.34 11.94 20.01
C ASP A 13 6.98 10.61 19.54
N TYR A 14 7.75 10.63 18.47
CA TYR A 14 8.44 9.45 17.91
C TYR A 14 9.91 9.34 18.33
N GLN A 15 10.46 10.28 19.09
CA GLN A 15 11.91 10.34 19.43
C GLN A 15 12.43 9.04 20.06
N TYR A 16 11.59 8.30 20.77
CA TYR A 16 11.96 7.05 21.44
C TYR A 16 12.42 5.98 20.46
N PHE A 17 11.85 5.90 19.26
CA PHE A 17 12.19 4.91 18.26
C PHE A 17 13.51 5.22 17.52
N PHE A 18 13.92 6.49 17.52
CA PHE A 18 15.14 6.97 16.87
C PHE A 18 16.35 6.92 17.80
N LYS A 19 16.55 5.76 18.46
CA LYS A 19 17.71 5.52 19.32
C LYS A 19 18.12 4.04 19.26
N ASN A 20 19.41 3.79 19.51
CA ASN A 20 19.94 2.46 19.74
C ASN A 20 21.03 2.54 20.80
N LYS A 21 20.80 1.92 21.97
CA LYS A 21 21.67 2.05 23.14
C LYS A 21 21.90 3.54 23.46
N THR A 22 23.15 3.99 23.39
CA THR A 22 23.55 5.39 23.65
C THR A 22 23.43 6.31 22.42
N LYS A 23 23.30 5.72 21.21
CA LYS A 23 23.22 6.52 19.96
C LYS A 23 21.81 7.08 19.76
N LYS A 24 21.72 8.39 19.55
CA LYS A 24 20.49 9.11 19.24
C LYS A 24 20.50 9.54 17.77
N PHE A 25 19.38 9.37 17.09
CA PHE A 25 19.22 9.67 15.65
C PHE A 25 18.06 10.62 15.37
N PHE A 26 17.37 11.09 16.41
CA PHE A 26 16.16 11.89 16.27
C PHE A 26 16.39 13.18 15.46
N ASP A 27 17.51 13.87 15.67
CA ASP A 27 17.92 15.04 14.89
C ASP A 27 17.91 14.78 13.38
N LYS A 28 18.37 13.58 12.97
CA LYS A 28 18.38 13.17 11.55
C LYS A 28 17.00 12.81 11.04
N ALA A 29 16.20 12.15 11.88
CA ALA A 29 14.81 11.83 11.55
C ALA A 29 13.97 13.09 11.35
N GLU A 30 14.14 14.08 12.21
CA GLU A 30 13.49 15.39 12.13
C GLU A 30 13.91 16.13 10.84
N LYS A 31 15.22 16.28 10.58
CA LYS A 31 15.75 16.91 9.37
C LYS A 31 15.29 16.18 8.11
N TYR A 32 15.32 14.86 8.11
CA TYR A 32 14.85 14.07 6.98
C TYR A 32 13.35 14.32 6.71
N SER A 33 12.53 14.30 7.77
CA SER A 33 11.09 14.52 7.68
C SER A 33 10.73 15.91 7.16
N LYS A 34 11.39 16.95 7.69
CA LYS A 34 11.26 18.33 7.19
C LYS A 34 11.74 18.47 5.75
N GLY A 35 12.85 17.80 5.41
CA GLY A 35 13.42 17.79 4.07
C GLY A 35 12.52 17.12 3.01
N ILE A 36 11.67 16.15 3.40
CA ILE A 36 10.65 15.59 2.49
C ILE A 36 9.69 16.70 1.99
N PHE A 37 9.30 17.63 2.85
CA PHE A 37 8.43 18.74 2.46
C PHE A 37 9.18 19.78 1.63
N LEU A 38 10.41 20.15 2.04
CA LEU A 38 11.20 21.21 1.41
C LEU A 38 11.72 20.83 0.03
N SER A 39 12.11 19.56 -0.16
CA SER A 39 12.78 19.12 -1.38
C SER A 39 11.80 18.90 -2.54
N ARG A 40 12.19 19.33 -3.74
CA ARG A 40 11.47 19.01 -4.98
C ARG A 40 11.59 17.52 -5.31
N GLU A 41 12.82 16.98 -5.21
CA GLU A 41 13.11 15.55 -5.31
C GLU A 41 13.49 15.02 -3.93
N ARG A 42 12.82 13.95 -3.45
CA ARG A 42 12.93 13.43 -2.07
C ARG A 42 13.97 12.30 -1.98
N ASN A 43 15.11 12.46 -2.64
CA ASN A 43 16.27 11.62 -2.42
C ASN A 43 17.16 12.21 -1.32
N ILE A 44 18.05 11.39 -0.75
CA ILE A 44 18.89 11.77 0.39
C ILE A 44 19.72 13.02 0.07
N GLU A 45 20.26 13.12 -1.15
CA GLU A 45 21.08 14.26 -1.58
C GLU A 45 20.28 15.57 -1.49
N ARG A 46 19.10 15.62 -2.10
CA ARG A 46 18.27 16.83 -2.12
C ARG A 46 17.69 17.18 -0.75
N ILE A 47 17.36 16.15 0.06
CA ILE A 47 16.94 16.35 1.45
C ILE A 47 18.08 16.99 2.26
N CYS A 48 19.33 16.55 2.10
CA CYS A 48 20.46 17.18 2.78
C CYS A 48 20.66 18.63 2.33
N GLU A 49 20.52 18.90 1.04
CA GLU A 49 20.66 20.24 0.48
C GLU A 49 19.55 21.22 0.92
N SER A 50 18.41 20.72 1.40
CA SER A 50 17.35 21.56 1.94
C SER A 50 17.67 22.11 3.34
N HIS A 51 18.77 21.65 3.97
CA HIS A 51 19.27 22.10 5.28
C HIS A 51 20.71 22.57 5.17
N HIS A 52 21.07 23.66 5.88
CA HIS A 52 22.43 24.22 5.82
C HIS A 52 23.49 23.36 6.54
N ASP A 53 23.06 22.58 7.55
CA ASP A 53 23.93 21.86 8.49
C ASP A 53 23.85 20.34 8.38
N THR A 54 23.42 19.80 7.23
CA THR A 54 23.20 18.36 7.06
C THR A 54 24.25 17.73 6.15
N GLU A 55 25.04 16.82 6.70
CA GLU A 55 26.03 16.06 5.94
C GLU A 55 25.42 14.84 5.24
N TYR A 56 25.64 14.72 3.94
CA TYR A 56 25.11 13.63 3.12
C TYR A 56 25.45 12.24 3.65
N TYR A 57 26.70 11.94 3.97
CA TYR A 57 27.08 10.60 4.44
C TYR A 57 26.49 10.23 5.79
N ARG A 58 26.30 11.19 6.67
CA ARG A 58 25.63 10.97 7.95
C ARG A 58 24.15 10.67 7.76
N MET A 59 23.48 11.35 6.82
CA MET A 59 22.08 11.09 6.50
C MET A 59 21.93 9.75 5.75
N GLN A 60 22.85 9.45 4.84
CA GLN A 60 22.87 8.14 4.16
C GLN A 60 23.06 7.00 5.17
N HIS A 61 23.98 7.14 6.12
CA HIS A 61 24.18 6.17 7.19
C HIS A 61 22.92 6.04 8.08
N PHE A 62 22.26 7.14 8.40
CA PHE A 62 21.01 7.13 9.16
C PHE A 62 19.93 6.28 8.47
N ILE A 63 19.78 6.42 7.17
CA ILE A 63 18.79 5.66 6.40
C ILE A 63 19.24 4.22 6.14
N SER A 64 20.53 3.99 5.82
CA SER A 64 20.98 2.70 5.27
C SER A 64 21.55 1.73 6.30
N ASP A 65 22.11 2.24 7.40
CA ASP A 65 22.94 1.42 8.30
C ASP A 65 22.69 1.66 9.80
N SER A 66 22.00 2.75 10.17
CA SER A 66 21.66 2.99 11.59
C SER A 66 20.58 2.04 12.06
N ASN A 67 20.74 1.47 13.21
CA ASN A 67 19.79 0.51 13.77
C ASN A 67 18.81 1.24 14.73
N TRP A 68 17.77 1.84 14.16
CA TRP A 68 16.63 2.39 14.88
C TRP A 68 15.34 1.63 14.56
N ASP A 69 14.32 1.76 15.39
CA ASP A 69 13.13 0.92 15.32
C ASP A 69 12.10 1.42 14.30
N ALA A 70 12.30 1.03 13.02
CA ALA A 70 11.39 1.36 11.93
C ALA A 70 10.00 0.72 12.12
N ARG A 71 9.93 -0.50 12.65
CA ARG A 71 8.65 -1.18 12.86
C ARG A 71 7.83 -0.47 13.93
N GLY A 72 8.45 -0.09 15.05
CA GLY A 72 7.79 0.68 16.11
C GLY A 72 7.27 2.04 15.63
N VAL A 73 7.98 2.71 14.71
CA VAL A 73 7.48 3.94 14.08
C VAL A 73 6.21 3.69 13.27
N ILE A 74 6.17 2.63 12.46
CA ILE A 74 4.99 2.26 11.67
C ILE A 74 3.84 1.91 12.60
N ASP A 75 4.07 1.08 13.61
CA ASP A 75 3.06 0.60 14.55
C ASP A 75 2.44 1.75 15.35
N LYS A 76 3.26 2.68 15.85
CA LYS A 76 2.77 3.89 16.49
C LYS A 76 1.92 4.74 15.55
N SER A 77 2.32 4.86 14.29
CA SER A 77 1.55 5.61 13.29
C SER A 77 0.20 4.94 12.99
N ALA A 78 0.17 3.61 12.92
CA ALA A 78 -1.06 2.84 12.71
C ALA A 78 -2.05 3.03 13.86
N ILE A 79 -1.60 2.86 15.11
CA ILE A 79 -2.39 3.09 16.33
C ILE A 79 -2.88 4.55 16.37
N GLY A 80 -1.98 5.51 16.11
CA GLY A 80 -2.33 6.94 16.09
C GLY A 80 -3.35 7.30 15.02
N THR A 81 -3.30 6.66 13.84
CA THR A 81 -4.29 6.79 12.77
C THR A 81 -5.64 6.22 13.20
N SER A 82 -5.66 5.02 13.80
CA SER A 82 -6.87 4.38 14.30
C SER A 82 -7.60 5.25 15.33
N HIS A 83 -6.85 5.83 16.26
CA HIS A 83 -7.42 6.70 17.28
C HIS A 83 -7.89 8.06 16.73
N ALA A 84 -7.25 8.57 15.68
CA ALA A 84 -7.57 9.86 15.11
C ALA A 84 -8.79 9.82 14.20
N LEU A 85 -9.06 8.70 13.51
CA LEU A 85 -10.18 8.60 12.59
C LEU A 85 -11.53 8.70 13.31
N PRO A 86 -12.45 9.57 12.82
CA PRO A 86 -13.80 9.65 13.34
C PRO A 86 -14.56 8.32 13.19
N LYS A 87 -15.24 7.89 14.26
CA LYS A 87 -15.88 6.55 14.36
C LYS A 87 -17.35 6.49 13.92
N GLN A 88 -17.87 7.55 13.30
CA GLN A 88 -19.28 7.62 12.85
C GLN A 88 -19.57 6.76 11.62
N LYS A 89 -18.54 6.28 10.92
CA LYS A 89 -18.65 5.45 9.73
C LYS A 89 -17.75 4.22 9.85
N LEU A 90 -18.11 3.16 9.13
CA LEU A 90 -17.29 1.94 9.08
C LEU A 90 -15.89 2.28 8.57
N ALA A 91 -14.89 1.82 9.31
CA ALA A 91 -13.50 1.94 8.94
C ALA A 91 -13.03 0.67 8.21
N GLY A 92 -12.36 0.85 7.07
CA GLY A 92 -11.78 -0.25 6.30
C GLY A 92 -10.26 -0.27 6.39
N LEU A 93 -9.69 -1.43 6.63
CA LEU A 93 -8.27 -1.70 6.37
C LEU A 93 -8.14 -2.13 4.90
N ILE A 94 -7.72 -1.21 4.05
CA ILE A 94 -7.73 -1.41 2.60
C ILE A 94 -6.31 -1.72 2.12
N ILE A 95 -6.18 -2.83 1.39
CA ILE A 95 -4.89 -3.35 0.93
C ILE A 95 -4.80 -3.28 -0.58
N ASP A 96 -3.64 -2.85 -1.07
CA ASP A 96 -3.29 -2.83 -2.49
C ASP A 96 -1.77 -2.93 -2.63
N GLU A 97 -1.27 -3.20 -3.83
CA GLU A 97 0.15 -3.15 -4.08
C GLU A 97 0.57 -1.90 -4.85
N THR A 98 1.84 -1.58 -4.73
CA THR A 98 2.43 -0.53 -5.53
C THR A 98 3.81 -0.92 -6.03
N GLY A 99 4.06 -0.66 -7.32
CA GLY A 99 5.35 -0.87 -7.96
C GLY A 99 6.10 0.45 -8.16
N THR A 100 7.41 0.38 -8.04
CA THR A 100 8.35 1.46 -8.39
C THR A 100 9.37 0.93 -9.38
N VAL A 101 9.38 1.47 -10.60
CA VAL A 101 10.37 1.09 -11.63
C VAL A 101 11.77 1.47 -11.16
N LYS A 102 12.71 0.57 -11.27
CA LYS A 102 14.12 0.78 -10.89
C LYS A 102 15.04 0.54 -12.08
N LYS A 103 16.13 1.32 -12.14
CA LYS A 103 17.26 1.07 -13.03
C LYS A 103 18.22 0.10 -12.33
N GLY A 104 18.69 -0.92 -13.02
CA GLY A 104 19.62 -1.90 -12.45
C GLY A 104 18.97 -2.92 -11.49
N ASP A 105 19.81 -3.77 -10.91
CA ASP A 105 19.42 -5.01 -10.21
C ASP A 105 19.73 -5.03 -8.71
N LYS A 106 20.32 -3.95 -8.16
CA LYS A 106 20.86 -3.92 -6.79
C LYS A 106 19.83 -3.50 -5.71
N SER A 107 18.69 -2.92 -6.08
CA SER A 107 17.68 -2.55 -5.10
C SER A 107 17.01 -3.80 -4.53
N VAL A 108 16.88 -3.89 -3.21
CA VAL A 108 16.24 -5.05 -2.55
C VAL A 108 14.85 -5.32 -3.12
N GLY A 109 14.55 -6.59 -3.44
CA GLY A 109 13.25 -7.00 -3.99
C GLY A 109 13.01 -6.60 -5.45
N VAL A 110 13.97 -5.99 -6.15
CA VAL A 110 13.81 -5.63 -7.56
C VAL A 110 13.83 -6.85 -8.47
N GLY A 111 12.95 -6.87 -9.46
CA GLY A 111 12.88 -7.94 -10.45
C GLY A 111 11.94 -7.59 -11.60
N TRP A 112 11.97 -8.39 -12.65
CA TRP A 112 11.04 -8.31 -13.76
C TRP A 112 9.68 -8.87 -13.32
N GLN A 113 8.72 -7.99 -13.08
CA GLN A 113 7.39 -8.31 -12.59
C GLN A 113 6.36 -7.30 -13.08
N TYR A 114 5.08 -7.63 -13.01
CA TYR A 114 4.04 -6.69 -13.35
C TYR A 114 4.10 -5.46 -12.43
N CYS A 115 4.11 -4.29 -13.02
CA CYS A 115 4.14 -3.01 -12.33
C CYS A 115 2.90 -2.20 -12.74
N GLY A 116 1.91 -2.08 -11.86
CA GLY A 116 0.64 -1.40 -12.14
C GLY A 116 0.84 0.05 -12.61
N ASN A 117 1.80 0.79 -12.04
CA ASN A 117 2.13 2.15 -12.47
C ASN A 117 2.66 2.23 -13.91
N ALA A 118 3.35 1.20 -14.37
CA ALA A 118 3.86 1.13 -15.74
C ALA A 118 2.87 0.48 -16.71
N GLY A 119 1.80 -0.13 -16.20
CA GLY A 119 0.82 -0.89 -16.98
C GLY A 119 1.38 -2.12 -17.70
N LYS A 120 2.59 -2.56 -17.33
CA LYS A 120 3.32 -3.66 -18.00
C LYS A 120 4.32 -4.33 -17.04
N THR A 121 4.87 -5.47 -17.47
CA THR A 121 6.04 -6.06 -16.81
C THR A 121 7.25 -5.12 -16.97
N ALA A 122 7.88 -4.79 -15.86
CA ALA A 122 9.03 -3.91 -15.78
C ALA A 122 9.98 -4.36 -14.67
N ASN A 123 11.25 -3.94 -14.77
CA ASN A 123 12.19 -4.09 -13.66
C ASN A 123 11.77 -3.16 -12.52
N SER A 124 11.13 -3.71 -11.51
CA SER A 124 10.45 -2.95 -10.48
C SER A 124 10.59 -3.57 -9.09
N GLN A 125 10.49 -2.71 -8.09
CA GLN A 125 10.36 -3.07 -6.69
C GLN A 125 8.88 -2.93 -6.32
N VAL A 126 8.28 -3.97 -5.75
CA VAL A 126 6.85 -4.00 -5.41
C VAL A 126 6.67 -4.11 -3.90
N ALA A 127 5.73 -3.36 -3.37
CA ALA A 127 5.33 -3.44 -1.98
C ALA A 127 3.81 -3.61 -1.86
N VAL A 128 3.38 -4.42 -0.90
CA VAL A 128 1.99 -4.49 -0.44
C VAL A 128 1.81 -3.39 0.60
N MET A 129 0.77 -2.60 0.44
CA MET A 129 0.47 -1.41 1.26
C MET A 129 -0.89 -1.57 1.91
N ALA A 130 -1.03 -1.09 3.14
CA ALA A 130 -2.33 -0.99 3.81
C ALA A 130 -2.61 0.45 4.21
N CYS A 131 -3.84 0.90 3.96
CA CYS A 131 -4.35 2.15 4.49
C CYS A 131 -5.57 1.90 5.37
N LEU A 132 -5.75 2.74 6.38
CA LEU A 132 -6.96 2.80 7.18
C LEU A 132 -7.80 3.98 6.72
N SER A 133 -9.09 3.72 6.42
CA SER A 133 -10.01 4.74 5.89
C SER A 133 -11.39 4.62 6.51
N ASN A 134 -12.03 5.74 6.84
CA ASN A 134 -13.45 5.82 7.21
C ASN A 134 -14.33 6.42 6.10
N GLY A 135 -13.82 6.50 4.86
CA GLY A 135 -14.54 7.00 3.69
C GLY A 135 -14.55 8.51 3.51
N ASP A 136 -14.04 9.27 4.45
CA ASP A 136 -13.78 10.72 4.32
C ASP A 136 -12.28 10.99 4.46
N PHE A 137 -11.62 10.29 5.38
CA PHE A 137 -10.20 10.41 5.68
C PHE A 137 -9.51 9.06 5.56
N ALA A 138 -8.23 9.11 5.21
CA ALA A 138 -7.41 7.91 5.10
C ALA A 138 -5.93 8.23 5.32
N SER A 139 -5.19 7.25 5.82
CA SER A 139 -3.72 7.30 5.93
C SER A 139 -3.12 5.91 5.75
N MET A 140 -1.87 5.86 5.28
CA MET A 140 -1.09 4.62 5.24
C MET A 140 -0.78 4.15 6.66
N VAL A 141 -0.93 2.85 6.91
CA VAL A 141 -0.72 2.25 8.24
C VAL A 141 0.27 1.09 8.25
N ASP A 142 0.50 0.45 7.12
CA ASP A 142 1.51 -0.61 7.00
C ASP A 142 2.03 -0.75 5.56
N ALA A 143 3.20 -1.37 5.42
CA ALA A 143 3.78 -1.76 4.15
C ALA A 143 4.69 -2.98 4.30
N ARG A 144 4.67 -3.88 3.30
CA ARG A 144 5.54 -5.06 3.24
C ARG A 144 6.21 -5.12 1.87
N LEU A 145 7.53 -5.27 1.88
CA LEU A 145 8.27 -5.46 0.64
C LEU A 145 8.02 -6.87 0.08
N TYR A 146 7.58 -6.96 -1.16
CA TYR A 146 7.48 -8.22 -1.85
C TYR A 146 8.85 -8.66 -2.37
N LEU A 147 9.29 -9.85 -1.98
CA LEU A 147 10.51 -10.47 -2.48
C LEU A 147 10.14 -11.52 -3.53
N PRO A 148 10.46 -11.32 -4.81
CA PRO A 148 10.30 -12.37 -5.84
C PRO A 148 11.04 -13.65 -5.46
N GLN A 149 10.54 -14.80 -5.87
CA GLN A 149 11.12 -16.11 -5.54
C GLN A 149 12.62 -16.21 -5.87
N GLY A 150 13.05 -15.58 -6.98
CA GLY A 150 14.46 -15.54 -7.35
C GLY A 150 15.37 -14.76 -6.38
N TRP A 151 14.81 -13.89 -5.52
CA TRP A 151 15.56 -13.30 -4.42
C TRP A 151 15.73 -14.30 -3.28
N CYS A 152 14.67 -14.96 -2.86
CA CYS A 152 14.71 -15.89 -1.73
C CYS A 152 15.64 -17.08 -1.96
N SER A 153 15.86 -17.48 -3.22
CA SER A 153 16.77 -18.56 -3.61
C SER A 153 18.23 -18.10 -3.81
N ASP A 154 18.50 -16.80 -3.92
CA ASP A 154 19.85 -16.24 -4.14
C ASP A 154 20.45 -15.75 -2.82
N LYS A 155 21.16 -16.63 -2.12
CA LYS A 155 21.81 -16.31 -0.84
C LYS A 155 22.75 -15.12 -0.95
N LYS A 156 23.60 -15.06 -2.01
CA LYS A 156 24.59 -13.99 -2.19
C LYS A 156 23.88 -12.63 -2.32
N ARG A 157 22.83 -12.58 -3.12
CA ARG A 157 22.04 -11.37 -3.33
C ARG A 157 21.33 -10.92 -2.05
N CYS A 158 20.80 -11.87 -1.27
CA CYS A 158 20.22 -11.58 0.04
C CYS A 158 21.25 -11.02 1.03
N ASP A 159 22.46 -11.59 1.06
CA ASP A 159 23.55 -11.12 1.94
C ASP A 159 24.00 -9.70 1.55
N GLU A 160 24.17 -9.41 0.25
CA GLU A 160 24.51 -8.06 -0.24
C GLU A 160 23.43 -7.01 0.14
N ALA A 161 22.16 -7.37 0.06
CA ALA A 161 21.05 -6.52 0.45
C ALA A 161 20.78 -6.50 1.96
N LYS A 162 21.50 -7.29 2.75
CA LYS A 162 21.34 -7.47 4.21
C LYS A 162 19.90 -7.84 4.60
N ILE A 163 19.31 -8.79 3.86
CA ILE A 163 18.00 -9.33 4.21
C ILE A 163 18.19 -10.27 5.41
N PRO A 164 17.45 -10.10 6.53
CA PRO A 164 17.47 -11.03 7.64
C PRO A 164 17.05 -12.45 7.22
N ASP A 165 17.61 -13.48 7.84
CA ASP A 165 17.37 -14.88 7.42
C ASP A 165 15.89 -15.26 7.50
N GLU A 166 15.17 -14.79 8.52
CA GLU A 166 13.73 -14.98 8.71
C GLU A 166 12.88 -14.34 7.60
N ASN A 167 13.42 -13.37 6.87
CA ASN A 167 12.73 -12.69 5.77
C ASN A 167 13.08 -13.24 4.38
N ARG A 168 13.96 -14.27 4.28
CA ARG A 168 14.37 -14.89 3.01
C ARG A 168 13.41 -15.97 2.51
N VAL A 169 12.24 -16.09 3.12
CA VAL A 169 11.20 -17.04 2.72
C VAL A 169 10.30 -16.37 1.71
N PHE A 170 10.04 -17.07 0.59
CA PHE A 170 9.08 -16.59 -0.41
C PHE A 170 7.68 -16.53 0.17
N LYS A 171 7.02 -15.39 -0.02
CA LYS A 171 5.61 -15.17 0.34
C LYS A 171 4.90 -14.54 -0.84
N THR A 172 3.70 -15.02 -1.13
CA THR A 172 2.82 -14.38 -2.08
C THR A 172 2.33 -13.02 -1.56
N LYS A 173 1.84 -12.15 -2.42
CA LYS A 173 1.27 -10.88 -2.00
C LYS A 173 0.05 -11.07 -1.09
N ALA A 174 -0.76 -12.11 -1.33
CA ALA A 174 -1.90 -12.47 -0.49
C ALA A 174 -1.47 -12.91 0.92
N GLU A 175 -0.37 -13.66 1.04
CA GLU A 175 0.20 -14.02 2.35
C GLU A 175 0.74 -12.79 3.09
N LEU A 176 1.42 -11.88 2.39
CA LEU A 176 1.85 -10.61 2.99
C LEU A 176 0.66 -9.76 3.46
N ALA A 177 -0.41 -9.70 2.66
CA ALA A 177 -1.65 -9.01 3.03
C ALA A 177 -2.29 -9.62 4.29
N PHE A 178 -2.34 -10.95 4.37
CA PHE A 178 -2.86 -11.64 5.54
C PHE A 178 -2.04 -11.36 6.81
N GLU A 179 -0.70 -11.40 6.71
CA GLU A 179 0.20 -11.05 7.81
C GLU A 179 0.01 -9.60 8.28
N MET A 180 -0.26 -8.68 7.33
CA MET A 180 -0.57 -7.28 7.69
C MET A 180 -1.87 -7.20 8.49
N VAL A 181 -2.94 -7.89 8.06
CA VAL A 181 -4.21 -7.91 8.80
C VAL A 181 -4.02 -8.47 10.22
N GLN A 182 -3.31 -9.62 10.34
CA GLN A 182 -3.01 -10.20 11.65
C GLN A 182 -2.23 -9.23 12.55
N HIS A 183 -1.23 -8.57 11.99
CA HIS A 183 -0.41 -7.61 12.72
C HIS A 183 -1.24 -6.41 13.21
N GLN A 184 -2.11 -5.84 12.36
CA GLN A 184 -2.97 -4.72 12.76
C GLN A 184 -3.96 -5.12 13.86
N LEU A 185 -4.52 -6.33 13.81
CA LEU A 185 -5.36 -6.87 14.88
C LEU A 185 -4.58 -7.02 16.20
N GLN A 186 -3.35 -7.55 16.14
CA GLN A 186 -2.49 -7.69 17.32
C GLN A 186 -2.11 -6.35 17.96
N LEU A 187 -1.96 -5.29 17.14
CA LEU A 187 -1.72 -3.93 17.61
C LEU A 187 -2.95 -3.26 18.23
N GLY A 188 -4.13 -3.85 18.09
CA GLY A 188 -5.39 -3.23 18.50
C GLY A 188 -5.85 -2.09 17.60
N VAL A 189 -5.40 -2.07 16.34
CA VAL A 189 -5.92 -1.13 15.34
C VAL A 189 -7.37 -1.49 15.03
N GLU A 190 -8.26 -0.52 15.21
CA GLU A 190 -9.69 -0.71 15.02
C GLU A 190 -10.07 -0.52 13.54
N PHE A 191 -10.65 -1.54 12.94
CA PHE A 191 -11.28 -1.50 11.63
C PHE A 191 -12.46 -2.47 11.59
N ASP A 192 -13.48 -2.14 10.79
CA ASP A 192 -14.70 -2.92 10.69
C ASP A 192 -14.63 -3.97 9.59
N PHE A 193 -13.82 -3.74 8.56
CA PHE A 193 -13.67 -4.69 7.45
C PHE A 193 -12.31 -4.57 6.76
N VAL A 194 -11.95 -5.63 6.04
CA VAL A 194 -10.78 -5.66 5.14
C VAL A 194 -11.23 -5.49 3.71
N GLY A 195 -10.61 -4.56 2.97
CA GLY A 195 -10.86 -4.36 1.54
C GLY A 195 -9.60 -4.63 0.71
N ALA A 196 -9.73 -5.24 -0.47
CA ALA A 196 -8.62 -5.43 -1.39
C ALA A 196 -9.11 -5.60 -2.84
N ASP A 197 -8.18 -5.52 -3.80
CA ASP A 197 -8.46 -5.65 -5.22
C ASP A 197 -8.59 -7.11 -5.70
N GLY A 198 -8.80 -7.31 -7.01
CA GLY A 198 -9.02 -8.62 -7.60
C GLY A 198 -7.82 -9.58 -7.54
N LEU A 199 -6.60 -9.08 -7.35
CA LEU A 199 -5.44 -9.94 -7.12
C LEU A 199 -5.60 -10.71 -5.81
N TYR A 200 -6.09 -10.04 -4.77
CA TYR A 200 -6.33 -10.63 -3.45
C TYR A 200 -7.67 -11.35 -3.37
N GLY A 201 -8.71 -10.79 -3.99
CA GLY A 201 -10.05 -11.38 -3.92
C GLY A 201 -10.24 -12.67 -4.73
N ASN A 202 -9.40 -12.91 -5.73
CA ASN A 202 -9.35 -14.19 -6.42
C ASN A 202 -8.63 -15.29 -5.64
N ASP A 203 -7.91 -14.92 -4.58
CA ASP A 203 -7.28 -15.87 -3.66
C ASP A 203 -8.29 -16.35 -2.60
N VAL A 204 -8.91 -17.50 -2.87
CA VAL A 204 -9.93 -18.09 -1.98
C VAL A 204 -9.33 -18.46 -0.61
N GLU A 205 -8.04 -18.80 -0.56
CA GLU A 205 -7.35 -19.11 0.71
C GLU A 205 -7.23 -17.86 1.59
N LEU A 206 -6.98 -16.69 1.01
CA LEU A 206 -6.98 -15.44 1.76
C LEU A 206 -8.35 -15.16 2.37
N ALA A 207 -9.43 -15.29 1.60
CA ALA A 207 -10.79 -15.11 2.09
C ALA A 207 -11.12 -16.10 3.24
N ASP A 208 -10.72 -17.37 3.11
CA ASP A 208 -10.92 -18.38 4.17
C ASP A 208 -10.07 -18.10 5.42
N LYS A 209 -8.87 -17.56 5.26
CA LYS A 209 -8.00 -17.13 6.37
C LYS A 209 -8.59 -15.91 7.10
N LEU A 210 -9.17 -14.95 6.38
CA LEU A 210 -9.86 -13.80 6.97
C LEU A 210 -11.14 -14.24 7.74
N ASP A 211 -11.89 -15.21 7.22
CA ASP A 211 -12.98 -15.85 7.96
C ASP A 211 -12.49 -16.45 9.29
N GLY A 212 -11.33 -17.11 9.26
CA GLY A 212 -10.72 -17.72 10.45
C GLY A 212 -10.33 -16.71 11.54
N LEU A 213 -10.08 -15.46 11.16
CA LEU A 213 -9.84 -14.34 12.08
C LEU A 213 -11.13 -13.65 12.52
N GLY A 214 -12.29 -14.04 11.99
CA GLY A 214 -13.55 -13.35 12.24
C GLY A 214 -13.66 -11.98 11.56
N CYS A 215 -12.79 -11.70 10.58
CA CYS A 215 -12.81 -10.43 9.86
C CYS A 215 -13.94 -10.39 8.83
N LEU A 216 -14.73 -9.31 8.85
CA LEU A 216 -15.54 -8.93 7.71
C LEU A 216 -14.64 -8.47 6.58
N TYR A 217 -14.99 -8.78 5.33
CA TYR A 217 -14.23 -8.29 4.19
C TYR A 217 -15.11 -7.93 3.00
N MET A 218 -14.56 -7.12 2.09
CA MET A 218 -15.09 -6.77 0.78
C MET A 218 -13.92 -6.83 -0.21
N LEU A 219 -13.80 -7.93 -0.96
CA LEU A 219 -12.70 -8.21 -1.86
C LEU A 219 -13.18 -8.15 -3.31
N ASP A 220 -12.62 -7.25 -4.12
CA ASP A 220 -12.91 -7.23 -5.56
C ASP A 220 -12.44 -8.53 -6.22
N VAL A 221 -13.12 -8.97 -7.27
CA VAL A 221 -12.78 -10.18 -8.02
C VAL A 221 -12.78 -9.90 -9.51
N HIS A 222 -12.06 -10.74 -10.27
CA HIS A 222 -12.04 -10.65 -11.72
C HIS A 222 -13.35 -11.14 -12.32
N ARG A 223 -13.70 -10.62 -13.49
CA ARG A 223 -14.94 -10.93 -14.22
C ARG A 223 -15.14 -12.40 -14.58
N ASP A 224 -14.08 -13.18 -14.64
CA ASP A 224 -14.08 -14.60 -15.00
C ASP A 224 -14.13 -15.54 -13.78
N GLN A 225 -14.28 -14.99 -12.55
CA GLN A 225 -14.35 -15.78 -11.34
C GLN A 225 -15.56 -16.73 -11.37
N PRO A 226 -15.35 -18.06 -11.15
CA PRO A 226 -16.42 -19.03 -11.16
C PRO A 226 -17.23 -19.00 -9.87
N ILE A 227 -18.55 -19.05 -10.00
CA ILE A 227 -19.53 -19.13 -8.91
C ILE A 227 -20.52 -20.26 -9.15
N PHE A 228 -21.21 -20.67 -8.10
CA PHE A 228 -22.37 -21.54 -8.14
C PHE A 228 -23.54 -20.84 -7.43
N LEU A 229 -24.72 -20.84 -8.04
CA LEU A 229 -25.90 -20.20 -7.44
C LEU A 229 -26.50 -21.06 -6.31
N GLU A 230 -26.31 -22.36 -6.40
CA GLU A 230 -26.70 -23.32 -5.36
C GLU A 230 -25.48 -24.11 -4.88
N LYS A 231 -25.53 -24.65 -3.66
CA LYS A 231 -24.42 -25.44 -3.11
C LYS A 231 -24.24 -26.74 -3.88
N PRO A 232 -23.14 -26.92 -4.62
CA PRO A 232 -22.90 -28.15 -5.35
C PRO A 232 -22.63 -29.34 -4.41
N GLN A 233 -22.93 -30.54 -4.89
CA GLN A 233 -22.53 -31.80 -4.27
C GLN A 233 -21.38 -32.44 -5.06
N TRP A 234 -20.51 -33.15 -4.38
CA TRP A 234 -19.48 -33.93 -5.00
C TRP A 234 -20.05 -35.22 -5.56
N HIS A 235 -19.73 -35.58 -6.80
CA HIS A 235 -20.11 -36.85 -7.42
C HIS A 235 -19.01 -37.32 -8.36
N VAL A 236 -18.88 -38.61 -8.53
CA VAL A 236 -18.06 -39.21 -9.56
C VAL A 236 -18.88 -39.23 -10.88
N PRO A 237 -18.45 -38.52 -11.93
CA PRO A 237 -19.21 -38.48 -13.18
C PRO A 237 -19.40 -39.89 -13.76
N PRO A 238 -20.56 -40.18 -14.34
CA PRO A 238 -20.76 -41.45 -15.03
C PRO A 238 -19.80 -41.59 -16.21
N LYS A 239 -19.43 -42.82 -16.52
CA LYS A 239 -18.60 -43.10 -17.73
C LYS A 239 -19.31 -42.66 -18.98
N LYS A 240 -18.66 -41.83 -19.80
CA LYS A 240 -19.16 -41.43 -21.11
C LYS A 240 -18.73 -42.47 -22.15
N GLY A 241 -19.69 -43.28 -22.64
CA GLY A 241 -19.45 -44.31 -23.67
C GLY A 241 -18.73 -45.55 -23.15
N ASN A 242 -18.39 -46.47 -24.06
CA ASN A 242 -17.81 -47.77 -23.71
C ASN A 242 -16.29 -47.78 -23.67
N ALA A 243 -15.60 -46.80 -24.24
CA ALA A 243 -14.14 -46.70 -24.30
C ALA A 243 -13.55 -45.96 -23.09
N GLY A 244 -12.32 -46.31 -22.70
CA GLY A 244 -11.54 -45.64 -21.65
C GLY A 244 -11.85 -46.10 -20.23
N ARG A 245 -11.02 -45.61 -19.25
CA ARG A 245 -11.14 -45.88 -17.82
C ARG A 245 -12.36 -45.19 -17.21
N LYS A 246 -13.02 -45.82 -16.24
CA LYS A 246 -14.08 -45.15 -15.45
C LYS A 246 -13.52 -43.94 -14.71
N PRO A 247 -14.24 -42.80 -14.71
CA PRO A 247 -13.85 -41.66 -13.85
C PRO A 247 -13.75 -42.09 -12.39
N GLN A 248 -12.75 -41.57 -11.69
CA GLN A 248 -12.53 -41.82 -10.23
C GLN A 248 -12.49 -40.50 -9.46
N ILE A 249 -12.32 -39.38 -10.16
CA ILE A 249 -12.21 -38.06 -9.56
C ILE A 249 -13.61 -37.45 -9.43
N GLU A 250 -13.99 -37.13 -8.22
CA GLU A 250 -15.22 -36.39 -7.95
C GLU A 250 -15.17 -34.98 -8.53
N LYS A 251 -16.30 -34.55 -9.05
CA LYS A 251 -16.54 -33.19 -9.59
C LYS A 251 -17.82 -32.63 -8.97
N PRO A 252 -17.98 -31.30 -8.97
CA PRO A 252 -19.29 -30.70 -8.67
C PRO A 252 -20.37 -31.26 -9.61
N ASN A 253 -21.57 -31.51 -9.05
CA ASN A 253 -22.71 -32.06 -9.82
C ASN A 253 -23.38 -31.05 -10.74
N GLN A 254 -22.95 -29.80 -10.71
CA GLN A 254 -23.43 -28.71 -11.55
C GLN A 254 -22.26 -27.87 -12.11
N PRO A 255 -22.41 -27.24 -13.29
CA PRO A 255 -21.38 -26.36 -13.83
C PRO A 255 -21.27 -25.06 -13.01
N SER A 256 -20.08 -24.50 -12.96
CA SER A 256 -19.89 -23.14 -12.48
C SER A 256 -20.26 -22.13 -13.56
N LEU A 257 -20.77 -20.98 -13.15
CA LEU A 257 -21.05 -19.82 -13.99
C LEU A 257 -20.01 -18.73 -13.69
N ARG A 258 -19.57 -17.98 -14.70
CA ARG A 258 -18.70 -16.82 -14.46
C ARG A 258 -19.52 -15.64 -13.96
N VAL A 259 -18.91 -14.80 -13.10
CA VAL A 259 -19.63 -13.62 -12.58
C VAL A 259 -20.05 -12.63 -13.66
N ASP A 260 -19.27 -12.50 -14.77
CA ASP A 260 -19.67 -11.63 -15.89
C ASP A 260 -20.82 -12.22 -16.74
N GLU A 261 -20.90 -13.54 -16.85
CA GLU A 261 -22.03 -14.24 -17.51
C GLU A 261 -23.30 -14.11 -16.67
N TYR A 262 -23.20 -14.31 -15.36
CA TYR A 262 -24.29 -14.05 -14.43
C TYR A 262 -24.79 -12.61 -14.51
N CYS A 263 -23.88 -11.63 -14.48
CA CYS A 263 -24.22 -10.21 -14.57
C CYS A 263 -24.96 -9.84 -15.86
N LYS A 264 -24.65 -10.51 -17.00
CA LYS A 264 -25.33 -10.27 -18.27
C LYS A 264 -26.74 -10.85 -18.32
N ALA A 265 -27.03 -11.86 -17.51
CA ALA A 265 -28.34 -12.50 -17.41
C ALA A 265 -29.32 -11.77 -16.50
N LEU A 266 -28.87 -10.72 -15.78
CA LEU A 266 -29.71 -9.93 -14.88
C LEU A 266 -30.59 -8.94 -15.65
N ASP A 267 -31.87 -8.88 -15.30
CA ASP A 267 -32.85 -7.93 -15.82
C ASP A 267 -32.73 -6.56 -15.14
N LYS A 268 -33.50 -5.56 -15.61
CA LYS A 268 -33.46 -4.21 -15.02
C LYS A 268 -33.96 -4.17 -13.58
N GLU A 269 -34.91 -5.00 -13.26
CA GLU A 269 -35.56 -5.14 -11.95
C GLU A 269 -34.61 -5.67 -10.88
N ASP A 270 -33.54 -6.38 -11.29
CA ASP A 270 -32.52 -6.92 -10.39
C ASP A 270 -31.57 -5.88 -9.81
N TRP A 271 -31.67 -4.63 -10.26
CA TRP A 271 -30.74 -3.57 -9.92
C TRP A 271 -31.36 -2.49 -9.06
N GLU A 272 -30.65 -2.11 -7.98
CA GLU A 272 -30.99 -1.00 -7.11
C GLU A 272 -30.02 0.17 -7.28
N GLU A 273 -30.52 1.40 -7.43
CA GLU A 273 -29.65 2.60 -7.45
C GLU A 273 -29.31 2.98 -6.00
N ILE A 274 -28.03 2.84 -5.63
CA ILE A 274 -27.53 3.21 -4.30
C ILE A 274 -26.64 4.45 -4.40
N LYS A 275 -26.98 5.47 -3.61
CA LYS A 275 -26.13 6.63 -3.35
C LYS A 275 -25.17 6.32 -2.20
N VAL A 276 -23.88 6.17 -2.52
CA VAL A 276 -22.84 5.76 -1.56
C VAL A 276 -22.39 6.93 -0.68
N ARG A 277 -21.92 8.02 -1.30
CA ARG A 277 -21.41 9.21 -0.60
C ARG A 277 -21.42 10.46 -1.48
N ASN A 278 -21.26 11.62 -0.85
CA ASN A 278 -20.94 12.84 -1.58
C ASN A 278 -19.43 12.88 -1.92
N THR A 279 -19.07 13.54 -3.00
CA THR A 279 -17.68 13.80 -3.42
C THR A 279 -17.58 15.24 -3.89
N ALA A 280 -16.35 15.75 -4.04
CA ALA A 280 -16.12 17.09 -4.62
C ALA A 280 -16.66 17.24 -6.05
N LYS A 281 -16.93 16.15 -6.77
CA LYS A 281 -17.47 16.12 -8.14
C LYS A 281 -18.95 15.73 -8.19
N GLY A 282 -19.66 15.73 -7.07
CA GLY A 282 -21.07 15.36 -6.96
C GLY A 282 -21.30 14.08 -6.15
N LYS A 283 -22.39 13.38 -6.42
CA LYS A 283 -22.80 12.18 -5.67
C LYS A 283 -22.18 10.93 -6.31
N LEU A 284 -21.44 10.16 -5.53
CA LEU A 284 -21.03 8.80 -5.94
C LEU A 284 -22.25 7.89 -5.80
N LYS A 285 -22.74 7.36 -6.91
CA LYS A 285 -23.87 6.44 -7.01
C LYS A 285 -23.61 5.38 -8.07
N GLY A 286 -24.31 4.26 -7.99
CA GLY A 286 -24.24 3.18 -8.96
C GLY A 286 -25.47 2.30 -8.89
N MET A 287 -25.64 1.45 -9.89
CA MET A 287 -26.61 0.35 -9.88
C MET A 287 -25.93 -0.85 -9.21
N TYR A 288 -26.56 -1.42 -8.21
CA TYR A 288 -26.04 -2.53 -7.42
C TYR A 288 -26.93 -3.75 -7.52
N HIS A 289 -26.32 -4.93 -7.44
CA HIS A 289 -26.99 -6.22 -7.31
C HIS A 289 -26.26 -7.06 -6.26
N PHE A 290 -27.03 -7.77 -5.44
CA PHE A 290 -26.54 -8.60 -4.32
C PHE A 290 -27.07 -10.01 -4.45
N CYS A 291 -26.19 -11.01 -4.56
CA CYS A 291 -26.61 -12.40 -4.72
C CYS A 291 -25.78 -13.34 -3.85
N PRO A 292 -26.40 -14.17 -2.99
CA PRO A 292 -25.69 -15.26 -2.32
C PRO A 292 -25.20 -16.28 -3.33
N VAL A 293 -23.91 -16.62 -3.27
CA VAL A 293 -23.27 -17.58 -4.17
C VAL A 293 -22.40 -18.55 -3.39
N PHE A 294 -21.99 -19.65 -4.04
CA PHE A 294 -21.00 -20.57 -3.49
C PHE A 294 -19.72 -20.53 -4.33
N ILE A 295 -18.59 -20.53 -3.65
CA ILE A 295 -17.26 -20.51 -4.26
C ILE A 295 -16.53 -21.79 -3.87
N LEU A 296 -15.87 -22.40 -4.85
CA LEU A 296 -15.08 -23.61 -4.65
C LEU A 296 -13.67 -23.25 -4.15
N ASN A 297 -13.34 -23.68 -2.94
CA ASN A 297 -11.94 -23.79 -2.54
C ASN A 297 -11.41 -25.15 -3.02
N LYS A 298 -10.58 -25.12 -4.07
CA LYS A 298 -10.03 -26.33 -4.69
C LYS A 298 -9.07 -27.08 -3.77
N THR A 299 -8.26 -26.36 -3.01
CA THR A 299 -7.27 -26.93 -2.08
C THR A 299 -7.95 -27.70 -0.97
N ARG A 300 -8.99 -27.12 -0.36
CA ARG A 300 -9.76 -27.73 0.74
C ARG A 300 -10.92 -28.59 0.26
N ARG A 301 -11.16 -28.66 -1.05
CA ARG A 301 -12.29 -29.35 -1.66
C ARG A 301 -13.63 -29.00 -0.97
N SER A 302 -13.87 -27.73 -0.73
CA SER A 302 -15.03 -27.24 -0.01
C SER A 302 -15.73 -26.10 -0.75
N PHE A 303 -17.06 -25.98 -0.53
CA PHE A 303 -17.85 -24.86 -1.05
C PHE A 303 -18.17 -23.91 0.08
N LYS A 304 -17.79 -22.65 -0.07
CA LYS A 304 -18.06 -21.59 0.87
C LYS A 304 -19.12 -20.63 0.35
N LYS A 305 -20.13 -20.34 1.19
CA LYS A 305 -21.15 -19.33 0.88
C LYS A 305 -20.51 -17.95 0.99
N ARG A 306 -20.76 -17.09 0.00
CA ARG A 306 -20.35 -15.68 -0.06
C ARG A 306 -21.49 -14.84 -0.60
N LEU A 307 -21.47 -13.55 -0.35
CA LEU A 307 -22.35 -12.61 -1.02
C LEU A 307 -21.57 -11.96 -2.16
N LEU A 308 -22.08 -12.13 -3.39
CA LEU A 308 -21.59 -11.42 -4.58
C LEU A 308 -22.21 -10.02 -4.59
N VAL A 309 -21.39 -9.01 -4.72
CA VAL A 309 -21.79 -7.62 -4.88
C VAL A 309 -21.34 -7.15 -6.26
N ILE A 310 -22.29 -6.81 -7.13
CA ILE A 310 -22.03 -6.28 -8.47
C ILE A 310 -22.41 -4.80 -8.48
N ARG A 311 -21.51 -3.96 -9.02
CA ARG A 311 -21.76 -2.54 -9.20
C ARG A 311 -21.58 -2.14 -10.67
N LYS A 312 -22.57 -1.45 -11.25
CA LYS A 312 -22.46 -0.75 -12.53
C LYS A 312 -22.41 0.75 -12.31
N THR A 313 -21.46 1.41 -12.92
CA THR A 313 -21.28 2.86 -12.81
C THR A 313 -21.06 3.45 -14.20
N LYS A 314 -21.82 4.49 -14.55
CA LYS A 314 -21.57 5.25 -15.78
C LYS A 314 -20.36 6.14 -15.62
N THR A 315 -19.38 5.99 -16.50
CA THR A 315 -18.19 6.82 -16.56
C THR A 315 -18.12 7.56 -17.90
N LYS A 316 -17.20 8.53 -18.01
CA LYS A 316 -16.98 9.23 -19.30
C LYS A 316 -16.50 8.28 -20.42
N LYS A 317 -15.96 7.13 -20.06
CA LYS A 317 -15.44 6.11 -21.01
C LYS A 317 -16.44 4.99 -21.31
N GLY A 318 -17.64 5.03 -20.73
CA GLY A 318 -18.67 4.01 -20.86
C GLY A 318 -19.10 3.46 -19.49
N GLU A 319 -19.73 2.30 -19.50
CA GLU A 319 -20.15 1.62 -18.28
C GLU A 319 -18.97 0.81 -17.68
N GLU A 320 -18.69 1.01 -16.40
CA GLU A 320 -17.75 0.24 -15.61
C GLU A 320 -18.52 -0.74 -14.71
N VAL A 321 -18.16 -2.02 -14.74
CA VAL A 321 -18.74 -3.04 -13.87
C VAL A 321 -17.65 -3.57 -12.93
N LYS A 322 -17.96 -3.62 -11.63
CA LYS A 322 -17.10 -4.20 -10.60
C LYS A 322 -17.82 -5.34 -9.88
N TYR A 323 -17.06 -6.34 -9.53
CA TYR A 323 -17.51 -7.55 -8.84
C TYR A 323 -16.71 -7.68 -7.55
N SER A 324 -17.37 -8.00 -6.44
CA SER A 324 -16.72 -8.24 -5.16
C SER A 324 -17.39 -9.39 -4.41
N PHE A 325 -16.62 -10.12 -3.61
CA PHE A 325 -17.14 -11.08 -2.64
C PHE A 325 -17.00 -10.55 -1.23
N THR A 326 -17.99 -10.85 -0.41
CA THR A 326 -17.98 -10.57 1.03
C THR A 326 -18.57 -11.76 1.82
N ASN A 327 -18.14 -11.90 3.06
CA ASN A 327 -18.76 -12.81 4.03
C ASN A 327 -19.89 -12.13 4.83
N ALA A 328 -20.25 -10.90 4.48
CA ALA A 328 -21.36 -10.18 5.11
C ALA A 328 -22.70 -10.90 4.92
N ASN A 329 -23.59 -10.74 5.91
CA ASN A 329 -24.97 -11.20 5.86
C ASN A 329 -25.90 -10.00 5.68
N LEU A 330 -26.80 -10.05 4.70
CA LEU A 330 -27.81 -9.00 4.45
C LEU A 330 -28.78 -8.80 5.64
N ALA A 331 -28.89 -9.76 6.55
CA ALA A 331 -29.65 -9.58 7.80
C ALA A 331 -28.93 -8.66 8.81
N GLN A 332 -27.62 -8.47 8.69
CA GLN A 332 -26.79 -7.68 9.59
C GLN A 332 -26.31 -6.36 8.96
N TYR A 333 -26.08 -6.36 7.65
CA TYR A 333 -25.55 -5.22 6.91
C TYR A 333 -26.53 -4.79 5.81
N THR A 334 -26.85 -3.51 5.79
CA THR A 334 -27.67 -2.93 4.70
C THR A 334 -26.91 -2.92 3.39
N GLU A 335 -27.60 -2.99 2.27
CA GLU A 335 -27.03 -2.88 0.91
C GLU A 335 -26.23 -1.59 0.75
N LYS A 336 -26.67 -0.49 1.36
CA LYS A 336 -25.94 0.78 1.38
C LYS A 336 -24.61 0.66 2.13
N ALA A 337 -24.54 -0.08 3.23
CA ALA A 337 -23.29 -0.33 3.96
C ALA A 337 -22.31 -1.18 3.10
N LEU A 338 -22.82 -2.18 2.40
CA LEU A 338 -22.00 -3.01 1.48
C LEU A 338 -21.51 -2.20 0.28
N ALA A 339 -22.35 -1.37 -0.32
CA ALA A 339 -21.96 -0.45 -1.38
C ALA A 339 -20.89 0.56 -0.91
N TYR A 340 -21.01 1.03 0.34
CA TYR A 340 -20.02 1.89 0.96
C TYR A 340 -18.68 1.16 1.15
N MET A 341 -18.66 -0.06 1.67
CA MET A 341 -17.44 -0.87 1.81
C MET A 341 -16.72 -1.06 0.47
N GLN A 342 -17.45 -1.45 -0.59
CA GLN A 342 -16.88 -1.63 -1.92
C GLN A 342 -16.24 -0.33 -2.47
N ALA A 343 -16.80 0.82 -2.16
CA ALA A 343 -16.29 2.12 -2.61
C ALA A 343 -15.03 2.57 -1.88
N GLN A 344 -14.67 1.96 -0.74
CA GLN A 344 -13.50 2.35 0.06
C GLN A 344 -12.16 2.05 -0.63
N ARG A 345 -12.11 1.12 -1.59
CA ARG A 345 -10.87 0.78 -2.31
C ARG A 345 -10.18 2.00 -2.95
N PHE A 346 -10.95 3.02 -3.32
CA PHE A 346 -10.42 4.30 -3.81
C PHE A 346 -9.38 4.92 -2.87
N PHE A 347 -9.52 4.74 -1.55
CA PHE A 347 -8.68 5.45 -0.59
C PHE A 347 -7.25 4.90 -0.52
N VAL A 348 -7.02 3.59 -0.70
CA VAL A 348 -5.65 3.05 -0.75
C VAL A 348 -4.92 3.56 -1.99
N GLU A 349 -5.58 3.61 -3.15
CA GLU A 349 -5.00 4.19 -4.37
C GLU A 349 -4.63 5.67 -4.17
N HIS A 350 -5.52 6.42 -3.49
CA HIS A 350 -5.28 7.82 -3.16
C HIS A 350 -4.10 8.00 -2.19
N CYS A 351 -4.02 7.21 -1.11
CA CYS A 351 -2.92 7.24 -0.15
C CYS A 351 -1.58 6.87 -0.81
N ILE A 352 -1.55 5.84 -1.65
CA ILE A 352 -0.37 5.47 -2.43
C ILE A 352 0.07 6.62 -3.33
N LYS A 353 -0.88 7.28 -4.01
CA LYS A 353 -0.59 8.44 -4.86
C LYS A 353 -0.04 9.61 -4.04
N GLU A 354 -0.62 9.95 -2.90
CA GLU A 354 -0.11 10.99 -2.00
C GLU A 354 1.31 10.64 -1.51
N SER A 355 1.54 9.41 -1.05
CA SER A 355 2.86 8.94 -0.61
C SER A 355 3.93 9.08 -1.68
N LYS A 356 3.61 8.82 -2.94
CA LYS A 356 4.54 9.02 -4.06
C LYS A 356 4.72 10.49 -4.43
N SER A 357 3.62 11.20 -4.71
CA SER A 357 3.68 12.55 -5.28
C SER A 357 4.05 13.62 -4.25
N VAL A 358 3.60 13.51 -3.00
CA VAL A 358 3.85 14.49 -1.95
C VAL A 358 5.04 14.11 -1.08
N LEU A 359 5.16 12.82 -0.70
CA LEU A 359 6.18 12.35 0.22
C LEU A 359 7.38 11.66 -0.48
N GLY A 360 7.32 11.44 -1.80
CA GLY A 360 8.44 10.89 -2.59
C GLY A 360 8.77 9.44 -2.30
N MET A 361 7.79 8.64 -1.93
CA MET A 361 7.99 7.23 -1.60
C MET A 361 8.60 6.40 -2.73
N ASP A 362 8.48 6.83 -3.99
CA ASP A 362 9.08 6.18 -5.17
C ASP A 362 10.42 6.78 -5.61
N GLN A 363 10.89 7.86 -4.96
CA GLN A 363 12.08 8.61 -5.35
C GLN A 363 13.35 8.18 -4.63
N PHE A 364 13.27 7.33 -3.62
CA PHE A 364 14.43 6.83 -2.91
C PHE A 364 15.24 5.81 -3.72
N GLN A 365 16.57 5.81 -3.49
CA GLN A 365 17.52 4.99 -4.24
C GLN A 365 18.28 3.98 -3.37
N THR A 366 17.71 3.60 -2.25
CA THR A 366 18.34 2.69 -1.31
C THR A 366 18.34 1.25 -1.83
N ARG A 367 19.38 0.48 -1.44
CA ARG A 367 19.59 -0.89 -1.94
C ARG A 367 19.35 -1.96 -0.89
N LYS A 368 19.51 -1.61 0.40
CA LYS A 368 19.44 -2.56 1.52
C LYS A 368 18.02 -2.73 2.03
N TRP A 369 17.74 -3.89 2.62
CA TRP A 369 16.48 -4.21 3.28
C TRP A 369 16.11 -3.18 4.36
N GLN A 370 17.02 -2.97 5.31
CA GLN A 370 16.81 -2.01 6.40
C GLN A 370 16.51 -0.59 5.87
N ALA A 371 17.25 -0.16 4.84
CA ALA A 371 17.04 1.16 4.26
C ALA A 371 15.64 1.33 3.65
N TRP A 372 15.09 0.27 3.05
CA TRP A 372 13.70 0.28 2.58
C TRP A 372 12.72 0.41 3.74
N GLN A 373 12.91 -0.37 4.84
CA GLN A 373 12.08 -0.29 6.03
C GLN A 373 12.09 1.12 6.63
N HIS A 374 13.26 1.73 6.74
CA HIS A 374 13.44 3.09 7.24
C HIS A 374 12.70 4.13 6.40
N GLN A 375 12.85 4.07 5.08
CA GLN A 375 12.17 4.98 4.16
C GLN A 375 10.65 4.90 4.29
N VAL A 376 10.12 3.68 4.33
CA VAL A 376 8.69 3.44 4.47
C VAL A 376 8.17 3.90 5.83
N ALA A 377 8.92 3.64 6.91
CA ALA A 377 8.54 4.08 8.25
C ALA A 377 8.40 5.60 8.35
N LEU A 378 9.39 6.35 7.82
CA LEU A 378 9.33 7.81 7.79
C LEU A 378 8.17 8.32 6.92
N ASN A 379 7.90 7.65 5.80
CA ASN A 379 6.80 8.02 4.92
C ASN A 379 5.42 7.81 5.58
N ILE A 380 5.22 6.65 6.24
CA ILE A 380 3.98 6.34 6.97
C ILE A 380 3.80 7.29 8.17
N MET A 381 4.87 7.58 8.92
CA MET A 381 4.84 8.54 10.01
C MET A 381 4.34 9.92 9.53
N ILE A 382 4.88 10.41 8.43
CA ILE A 382 4.47 11.72 7.88
C ILE A 382 3.06 11.66 7.29
N SER A 383 2.63 10.52 6.71
CA SER A 383 1.25 10.34 6.27
C SER A 383 0.26 10.48 7.44
N GLY A 384 0.60 9.95 8.62
CA GLY A 384 -0.17 10.13 9.85
C GLY A 384 -0.25 11.59 10.31
N PHE A 385 0.84 12.36 10.18
CA PHE A 385 0.82 13.80 10.43
C PHE A 385 -0.13 14.54 9.47
N LEU A 386 -0.05 14.25 8.17
CA LEU A 386 -0.94 14.85 7.17
C LEU A 386 -2.41 14.57 7.46
N LEU A 387 -2.74 13.36 7.92
CA LEU A 387 -4.09 13.03 8.38
C LEU A 387 -4.52 13.90 9.55
N LYS A 388 -3.67 14.05 10.59
CA LYS A 388 -3.98 14.89 11.76
C LYS A 388 -4.23 16.34 11.37
N GLU A 389 -3.43 16.90 10.46
CA GLU A 389 -3.63 18.27 9.96
C GLU A 389 -4.95 18.42 9.18
N LYS A 390 -5.27 17.45 8.32
CA LYS A 390 -6.55 17.42 7.59
C LYS A 390 -7.75 17.39 8.55
N LEU A 391 -7.67 16.56 9.60
CA LEU A 391 -8.73 16.46 10.62
C LEU A 391 -8.86 17.74 11.44
N LEU A 392 -7.75 18.31 11.89
CA LEU A 392 -7.74 19.53 12.70
C LEU A 392 -8.33 20.73 11.96
N CYS A 393 -8.03 20.85 10.68
CA CYS A 393 -8.46 21.98 9.86
C CYS A 393 -9.79 21.72 9.12
N PHE A 394 -10.44 20.58 9.34
CA PHE A 394 -11.58 20.13 8.52
C PHE A 394 -12.77 21.12 8.50
N ASN A 395 -13.08 21.72 9.64
CA ASN A 395 -14.20 22.65 9.74
C ASN A 395 -13.96 23.96 8.95
N ASP A 396 -12.72 24.44 8.93
CA ASP A 396 -12.34 25.69 8.26
C ASP A 396 -11.93 25.45 6.81
N LEU A 397 -11.23 24.34 6.54
CA LEU A 397 -10.66 23.98 5.24
C LEU A 397 -11.00 22.53 4.87
N PRO A 398 -12.27 22.20 4.55
CA PRO A 398 -12.72 20.82 4.33
C PRO A 398 -12.09 20.14 3.11
N LEU A 399 -11.48 20.89 2.20
CA LEU A 399 -10.81 20.37 1.00
C LEU A 399 -9.28 20.43 1.11
N LEU A 400 -8.73 20.64 2.31
CA LEU A 400 -7.28 20.73 2.56
C LEU A 400 -6.60 19.43 2.09
N SER A 401 -5.71 19.56 1.11
CA SER A 401 -4.96 18.43 0.56
C SER A 401 -3.56 18.29 1.20
N ALA A 402 -2.93 17.13 1.03
CA ALA A 402 -1.54 16.93 1.44
C ALA A 402 -0.58 17.88 0.71
N ALA A 403 -0.90 18.27 -0.52
CA ALA A 403 -0.12 19.24 -1.29
C ALA A 403 -0.20 20.64 -0.67
N ASP A 404 -1.38 21.08 -0.24
CA ASP A 404 -1.57 22.38 0.42
C ASP A 404 -0.83 22.43 1.76
N ILE A 405 -0.90 21.36 2.56
CA ILE A 405 -0.16 21.27 3.83
C ILE A 405 1.35 21.35 3.56
N ARG A 406 1.84 20.63 2.53
CA ARG A 406 3.24 20.71 2.13
C ARG A 406 3.63 22.14 1.74
N GLU A 407 2.84 22.79 0.92
CA GLU A 407 3.10 24.18 0.49
C GLU A 407 3.13 25.13 1.69
N TRP A 408 2.18 24.99 2.62
CA TRP A 408 2.15 25.77 3.85
C TRP A 408 3.39 25.55 4.72
N LEU A 409 3.83 24.30 4.92
CA LEU A 409 5.05 23.99 5.66
C LEU A 409 6.29 24.51 4.93
N CYS A 410 6.37 24.35 3.61
CA CYS A 410 7.46 24.92 2.80
C CYS A 410 7.59 26.43 3.01
N PHE A 411 6.47 27.17 2.93
CA PHE A 411 6.46 28.61 3.14
C PHE A 411 7.01 29.02 4.50
N LYS A 412 6.77 28.20 5.55
CA LYS A 412 7.25 28.48 6.91
C LYS A 412 8.71 28.08 7.15
N MET A 413 9.23 27.10 6.42
CA MET A 413 10.57 26.55 6.61
C MET A 413 11.60 27.04 5.59
N LEU A 414 11.17 27.66 4.48
CA LEU A 414 12.08 28.11 3.43
C LEU A 414 13.09 29.11 3.98
N GLN A 415 14.37 28.78 3.81
CA GLN A 415 15.50 29.66 4.03
C GLN A 415 16.03 30.10 2.66
N THR A 416 16.21 31.41 2.47
CA THR A 416 16.84 31.93 1.26
C THR A 416 18.35 31.71 1.33
N ARG A 417 18.95 31.28 0.23
CA ARG A 417 20.40 31.13 0.06
C ARG A 417 20.89 32.21 -0.86
N THR A 418 22.14 32.64 -0.65
CA THR A 418 22.84 33.52 -1.61
C THR A 418 23.31 32.73 -2.82
N ASP A 419 23.69 33.42 -3.90
CA ASP A 419 24.25 32.79 -5.10
C ASP A 419 25.55 32.06 -4.77
N GLU A 420 26.38 32.60 -3.89
CA GLU A 420 27.62 32.00 -3.43
C GLU A 420 27.37 30.68 -2.71
N GLU A 421 26.43 30.64 -1.78
CA GLU A 421 26.03 29.42 -1.05
C GLU A 421 25.47 28.36 -2.00
N MET A 422 24.74 28.77 -3.05
CA MET A 422 24.24 27.84 -4.06
C MET A 422 25.36 27.26 -4.95
N ILE A 423 26.34 28.06 -5.33
CA ILE A 423 27.52 27.63 -6.09
C ILE A 423 28.34 26.65 -5.26
N GLU A 424 28.61 26.98 -3.99
CA GLU A 424 29.33 26.11 -3.04
C GLU A 424 28.63 24.76 -2.88
N LEU A 425 27.31 24.74 -2.72
CA LEU A 425 26.50 23.54 -2.62
C LEU A 425 26.63 22.66 -3.87
N MET A 426 26.58 23.27 -5.08
CA MET A 426 26.78 22.55 -6.34
C MET A 426 28.20 21.98 -6.46
N PHE A 427 29.19 22.71 -6.04
CA PHE A 427 30.59 22.27 -6.05
C PHE A 427 30.79 21.04 -5.16
N PHE A 428 30.31 21.09 -3.89
CA PHE A 428 30.40 19.93 -2.98
C PHE A 428 29.65 18.72 -3.48
N ARG A 429 28.50 18.92 -4.13
CA ARG A 429 27.75 17.84 -4.77
C ARG A 429 28.57 17.15 -5.85
N HIS A 430 29.20 17.91 -6.75
CA HIS A 430 29.98 17.36 -7.82
C HIS A 430 31.23 16.67 -7.30
N LEU A 431 31.93 17.27 -6.34
CA LEU A 431 33.10 16.65 -5.70
C LEU A 431 32.76 15.30 -5.05
N ARG A 432 31.67 15.22 -4.30
CA ARG A 432 31.21 13.97 -3.69
C ARG A 432 30.90 12.91 -4.74
N ARG A 433 30.15 13.27 -5.77
CA ARG A 433 29.82 12.33 -6.87
C ARG A 433 31.07 11.80 -7.54
N GLN A 434 32.07 12.65 -7.74
CA GLN A 434 33.37 12.24 -8.28
C GLN A 434 34.06 11.23 -7.35
N GLN A 435 34.09 11.50 -6.06
CA GLN A 435 34.69 10.59 -5.08
C GLN A 435 33.96 9.22 -5.06
N ASP A 436 32.65 9.20 -5.16
CA ASP A 436 31.86 7.96 -5.21
C ASP A 436 32.15 7.16 -6.50
N ILE A 437 32.29 7.83 -7.64
CA ILE A 437 32.68 7.23 -8.92
C ILE A 437 34.08 6.62 -8.81
N ASN A 438 35.05 7.36 -8.30
CA ASN A 438 36.43 6.89 -8.13
C ASN A 438 36.52 5.69 -7.20
N ARG A 439 35.77 5.66 -6.07
CA ARG A 439 35.70 4.50 -5.19
C ARG A 439 35.12 3.28 -5.90
N TYR A 440 34.10 3.45 -6.73
CA TYR A 440 33.44 2.35 -7.42
C TYR A 440 34.37 1.68 -8.43
N TYR A 441 35.07 2.48 -9.21
CA TYR A 441 35.92 1.98 -10.28
C TYR A 441 37.37 1.67 -9.85
N LYS A 442 37.76 2.05 -8.61
CA LYS A 442 39.15 1.94 -8.12
C LYS A 442 40.20 2.52 -9.08
N THR A 443 39.81 3.51 -9.89
CA THR A 443 40.68 4.15 -10.89
C THR A 443 40.76 5.65 -10.59
N ASP A 444 41.94 6.12 -10.26
CA ASP A 444 42.24 7.55 -10.10
C ASP A 444 42.26 8.30 -11.44
N GLU A 445 42.03 7.59 -12.58
CA GLU A 445 42.27 8.11 -13.93
C GLU A 445 41.03 8.61 -14.69
N LEU A 446 39.80 8.37 -14.19
CA LEU A 446 38.60 8.49 -15.04
C LEU A 446 38.05 9.91 -15.19
N ILE A 447 38.42 10.88 -14.38
CA ILE A 447 38.03 12.27 -14.63
C ILE A 447 39.07 13.22 -14.04
N ASN A 448 39.98 13.66 -14.88
CA ASN A 448 40.71 14.90 -14.65
C ASN A 448 39.73 16.06 -14.81
N VAL A 449 39.12 16.51 -13.73
CA VAL A 449 38.56 17.85 -13.68
C VAL A 449 39.75 18.76 -13.59
N SER A 450 40.21 19.24 -14.74
CA SER A 450 41.20 20.31 -14.84
C SER A 450 40.80 21.46 -13.94
N LYS A 451 41.75 21.87 -13.12
CA LYS A 451 41.70 23.00 -12.19
C LYS A 451 41.19 24.27 -12.84
#